data_150fc8736a1b942eb4f28408fb95083a
#
_entry.id   150fc8736a1b942eb4f28408fb95083a
#
_cell.length_a   1.000
_cell.length_b   1.000
_cell.length_c   1.000
_cell.angle_alpha   90.00
_cell.angle_beta   90.00
_cell.angle_gamma   90.00
#
_symmetry.space_group_name_H-M   'P 1'
#
loop_
_entity.id
_entity.type
_entity.pdbx_description
1 polymer ?
#
loop_
_entity_poly.entity_id
_entity_poly.type
_entity_poly.pdbx_seq_one_letter_code
_entity_poly.pdbx_strand_id
1 'polypeptide(L)'
;MVIITILLILFQLNKVFADNIQLPDSHAPISVMGDHTHKKKEVMFSYRFMNMQMGKLFNNNKKLSKDAVMSAPNGASDGSGSYMNTPKSMSMDMHMFGMMYAPSNRITLMLMNSFLEKEMTQQRMRMAGGANFDVNSSGFGDLKASALITLLNETNWENSFLLGVSLPTGSIDKRGRTPASNNTRLGYGMQNGTGTYDTYFLINNLNTIDKFKIGEQIHF
;
A
#
# COMPACT_ATOMS: atom_id res chain seq x y z
N MET A 1 31.36 3.20 17.38
CA MET A 1 32.17 2.12 16.79
C MET A 1 31.37 0.88 16.41
N VAL A 2 30.45 0.37 17.24
CA VAL A 2 29.67 -0.84 16.96
C VAL A 2 28.76 -0.70 15.72
N ILE A 3 28.12 0.44 15.49
CA ILE A 3 27.20 0.69 14.34
C ILE A 3 27.97 0.66 13.01
N ILE A 4 29.17 1.20 12.96
CA ILE A 4 30.02 1.20 11.75
C ILE A 4 30.48 -0.22 11.43
N THR A 5 30.73 -1.05 12.43
CA THR A 5 31.12 -2.44 12.25
C THR A 5 29.96 -3.28 11.72
N ILE A 6 28.73 -3.03 12.17
CA ILE A 6 27.53 -3.69 11.66
C ILE A 6 27.27 -3.27 10.20
N LEU A 7 27.46 -1.99 9.86
CA LEU A 7 27.34 -1.52 8.48
C LEU A 7 28.38 -2.15 7.54
N LEU A 8 29.61 -2.33 8.02
CA LEU A 8 30.69 -2.99 7.26
C LEU A 8 30.46 -4.50 7.10
N ILE A 9 29.86 -5.16 8.07
CA ILE A 9 29.51 -6.59 7.98
C ILE A 9 28.36 -6.78 6.98
N LEU A 10 27.37 -5.87 6.92
CA LEU A 10 26.32 -5.88 5.89
C LEU A 10 26.87 -5.63 4.48
N PHE A 11 27.98 -4.93 4.34
CA PHE A 11 28.63 -4.68 3.04
C PHE A 11 29.47 -5.87 2.54
N GLN A 12 29.80 -6.84 3.39
CA GLN A 12 30.56 -8.06 3.00
C GLN A 12 29.66 -9.19 2.45
N LEU A 13 28.32 -9.01 2.46
CA LEU A 13 27.39 -9.98 1.88
C LEU A 13 27.29 -9.88 0.33
N ASN A 14 28.23 -9.18 -0.31
CA ASN A 14 28.19 -8.94 -1.74
C ASN A 14 28.93 -10.03 -2.54
N LYS A 15 28.25 -11.12 -2.82
CA LYS A 15 28.23 -11.63 -4.19
C LYS A 15 26.76 -11.59 -4.65
N VAL A 16 26.28 -10.40 -4.93
CA VAL A 16 25.13 -10.25 -5.82
C VAL A 16 25.64 -10.73 -7.18
N PHE A 17 25.34 -11.94 -7.54
CA PHE A 17 25.46 -12.40 -8.92
C PHE A 17 24.42 -11.58 -9.69
N ALA A 18 24.86 -10.50 -10.34
CA ALA A 18 24.08 -9.89 -11.39
C ALA A 18 23.87 -10.97 -12.45
N ASP A 19 22.65 -11.45 -12.53
CA ASP A 19 22.24 -12.39 -13.57
C ASP A 19 22.42 -11.77 -14.95
N ASN A 20 22.63 -12.60 -15.95
CA ASN A 20 22.77 -12.23 -17.36
C ASN A 20 21.84 -11.08 -17.72
N ILE A 21 22.41 -10.06 -18.35
CA ILE A 21 21.81 -8.81 -18.82
C ILE A 21 20.29 -8.92 -18.96
N GLN A 22 19.58 -8.64 -17.86
CA GLN A 22 18.15 -8.44 -17.93
C GLN A 22 17.94 -7.08 -18.61
N LEU A 23 17.27 -7.09 -19.72
CA LEU A 23 16.88 -5.86 -20.40
C LEU A 23 15.99 -5.05 -19.44
N PRO A 24 16.05 -3.71 -19.46
CA PRO A 24 15.23 -2.85 -18.59
C PRO A 24 13.72 -3.12 -18.72
N ASP A 25 13.29 -3.69 -19.85
CA ASP A 25 11.92 -4.04 -20.18
C ASP A 25 11.54 -5.49 -19.82
N SER A 26 12.42 -6.23 -19.14
CA SER A 26 12.15 -7.62 -18.71
C SER A 26 11.22 -7.71 -17.50
N HIS A 27 11.01 -6.63 -16.78
CA HIS A 27 10.13 -6.56 -15.61
C HIS A 27 8.78 -5.94 -15.97
N ALA A 28 7.74 -6.32 -15.23
CA ALA A 28 6.45 -5.66 -15.30
C ALA A 28 6.56 -4.17 -14.88
N PRO A 29 5.58 -3.33 -15.25
CA PRO A 29 5.54 -1.94 -14.81
C PRO A 29 5.67 -1.81 -13.30
N ILE A 30 6.29 -0.73 -12.81
CA ILE A 30 6.60 -0.50 -11.39
C ILE A 30 5.38 -0.59 -10.45
N SER A 31 4.18 -0.42 -11.00
CA SER A 31 2.90 -0.56 -10.28
C SER A 31 2.49 -2.01 -10.03
N VAL A 32 3.03 -2.96 -10.79
CA VAL A 32 2.75 -4.40 -10.65
C VAL A 32 3.69 -4.99 -9.62
N MET A 33 3.14 -5.71 -8.65
CA MET A 33 3.90 -6.35 -7.58
C MET A 33 3.74 -7.86 -7.64
N GLY A 34 4.83 -8.60 -7.37
CA GLY A 34 4.78 -10.06 -7.39
C GLY A 34 4.52 -10.62 -8.79
N ASP A 35 5.10 -9.99 -9.81
CA ASP A 35 4.96 -10.38 -11.21
C ASP A 35 5.73 -11.65 -11.57
N HIS A 36 6.83 -11.94 -10.87
CA HIS A 36 7.68 -13.11 -11.12
C HIS A 36 8.30 -13.66 -9.84
N THR A 37 8.72 -14.92 -9.88
CA THR A 37 9.47 -15.59 -8.81
C THR A 37 10.97 -15.43 -9.03
N HIS A 38 11.72 -15.42 -7.93
CA HIS A 38 13.18 -15.34 -7.93
C HIS A 38 13.85 -16.72 -7.97
N LYS A 39 15.12 -16.76 -8.36
CA LYS A 39 15.93 -18.00 -8.33
C LYS A 39 16.23 -18.41 -6.90
N LYS A 40 16.39 -19.72 -6.70
CA LYS A 40 16.71 -20.28 -5.37
C LYS A 40 17.89 -19.59 -4.71
N LYS A 41 17.72 -19.19 -3.45
CA LYS A 41 18.67 -18.47 -2.58
C LYS A 41 18.85 -17.00 -2.95
N GLU A 42 18.12 -16.47 -3.91
CA GLU A 42 18.16 -15.06 -4.23
C GLU A 42 17.45 -14.24 -3.14
N VAL A 43 18.03 -13.10 -2.82
CA VAL A 43 17.48 -12.10 -1.90
C VAL A 43 17.38 -10.79 -2.66
N MET A 44 16.22 -10.14 -2.62
CA MET A 44 16.00 -8.83 -3.20
C MET A 44 15.46 -7.87 -2.16
N PHE A 45 15.96 -6.64 -2.17
CA PHE A 45 15.40 -5.51 -1.44
C PHE A 45 14.82 -4.52 -2.43
N SER A 46 13.66 -3.99 -2.11
CA SER A 46 13.00 -3.00 -2.95
C SER A 46 12.56 -1.78 -2.14
N TYR A 47 12.65 -0.64 -2.76
CA TYR A 47 12.08 0.60 -2.29
C TYR A 47 11.23 1.19 -3.41
N ARG A 48 10.01 1.64 -3.04
CA ARG A 48 9.10 2.33 -3.95
C ARG A 48 8.52 3.54 -3.27
N PHE A 49 8.44 4.62 -4.01
CA PHE A 49 7.73 5.82 -3.59
C PHE A 49 6.45 5.97 -4.41
N MET A 50 5.36 6.27 -3.71
CA MET A 50 4.07 6.58 -4.34
C MET A 50 3.51 7.86 -3.75
N ASN A 51 3.14 8.80 -4.62
CA ASN A 51 2.33 9.97 -4.25
C ASN A 51 0.91 9.78 -4.76
N MET A 52 -0.07 10.03 -3.90
CA MET A 52 -1.49 9.91 -4.23
C MET A 52 -2.21 11.22 -3.89
N GLN A 53 -2.97 11.74 -4.87
CA GLN A 53 -3.77 12.94 -4.72
C GLN A 53 -5.27 12.58 -4.88
N MET A 54 -6.06 12.93 -3.89
CA MET A 54 -7.50 12.65 -3.85
C MET A 54 -8.26 13.95 -3.67
N GLY A 55 -9.18 14.26 -4.57
CA GLY A 55 -9.91 15.55 -4.54
C GLY A 55 -11.42 15.46 -4.73
N LYS A 56 -11.98 14.26 -4.82
CA LYS A 56 -13.41 14.07 -5.09
C LYS A 56 -13.95 12.90 -4.30
N LEU A 57 -15.20 13.04 -3.83
CA LEU A 57 -15.94 11.97 -3.20
C LEU A 57 -16.99 11.42 -4.17
N PHE A 58 -17.13 10.12 -4.23
CA PHE A 58 -18.10 9.42 -5.04
C PHE A 58 -18.92 8.45 -4.18
N ASN A 59 -20.18 8.28 -4.54
CA ASN A 59 -21.00 7.14 -4.11
C ASN A 59 -21.40 6.38 -5.37
N ASN A 60 -20.83 5.20 -5.56
CA ASN A 60 -20.83 4.50 -6.85
C ASN A 60 -20.29 5.44 -7.95
N ASN A 61 -21.07 5.67 -9.00
CA ASN A 61 -20.69 6.50 -10.16
C ASN A 61 -21.10 7.99 -10.01
N LYS A 62 -21.72 8.37 -8.88
CA LYS A 62 -22.19 9.75 -8.67
C LYS A 62 -21.21 10.51 -7.79
N LYS A 63 -20.70 11.64 -8.30
CA LYS A 63 -19.93 12.59 -7.50
C LYS A 63 -20.83 13.19 -6.41
N LEU A 64 -20.38 13.13 -5.17
CA LEU A 64 -21.09 13.72 -4.05
C LEU A 64 -20.76 15.21 -3.93
N SER A 65 -21.81 16.00 -3.64
CA SER A 65 -21.64 17.36 -3.16
C SER A 65 -21.27 17.35 -1.66
N LYS A 66 -20.69 18.45 -1.18
CA LYS A 66 -20.36 18.59 0.24
C LYS A 66 -21.59 18.49 1.13
N ASP A 67 -22.68 19.11 0.70
CA ASP A 67 -23.95 19.10 1.45
C ASP A 67 -24.55 17.68 1.50
N ALA A 68 -24.43 16.92 0.41
CA ALA A 68 -24.85 15.51 0.38
C ALA A 68 -24.05 14.64 1.36
N VAL A 69 -22.74 14.87 1.51
CA VAL A 69 -21.91 14.17 2.49
C VAL A 69 -22.30 14.55 3.92
N MET A 70 -22.45 15.85 4.18
CA MET A 70 -22.76 16.35 5.52
C MET A 70 -24.19 16.01 5.98
N SER A 71 -25.12 15.78 5.04
CA SER A 71 -26.47 15.33 5.36
C SER A 71 -26.61 13.81 5.46
N ALA A 72 -25.58 13.06 5.05
CA ALA A 72 -25.62 11.60 5.15
C ALA A 72 -25.50 11.15 6.62
N PRO A 73 -26.14 10.04 7.00
CA PRO A 73 -25.94 9.43 8.33
C PRO A 73 -24.47 9.13 8.57
N ASN A 74 -23.97 9.42 9.76
CA ASN A 74 -22.54 9.28 10.08
C ASN A 74 -22.08 7.86 10.39
N GLY A 75 -22.95 6.86 10.24
CA GLY A 75 -22.64 5.45 10.53
C GLY A 75 -22.42 5.13 12.01
N ALA A 76 -22.81 6.02 12.92
CA ALA A 76 -22.81 5.72 14.35
C ALA A 76 -23.73 4.54 14.66
N SER A 77 -23.39 3.74 15.68
CA SER A 77 -24.13 2.52 16.02
C SER A 77 -25.58 2.75 16.41
N ASP A 78 -25.91 3.97 16.85
CA ASP A 78 -27.28 4.39 17.20
C ASP A 78 -28.09 4.88 15.98
N GLY A 79 -27.48 4.93 14.80
CA GLY A 79 -28.08 5.44 13.56
C GLY A 79 -28.38 6.93 13.58
N SER A 80 -27.95 7.64 14.61
CA SER A 80 -28.20 9.07 14.80
C SER A 80 -27.02 9.92 14.31
N GLY A 81 -27.35 11.16 13.91
CA GLY A 81 -26.36 12.17 13.55
C GLY A 81 -25.93 12.14 12.09
N SER A 82 -25.24 13.19 11.71
CA SER A 82 -24.68 13.40 10.38
C SER A 82 -23.20 13.75 10.48
N TYR A 83 -22.50 13.76 9.35
CA TYR A 83 -21.10 14.16 9.35
C TYR A 83 -20.94 15.67 9.58
N MET A 84 -20.15 16.02 10.60
CA MET A 84 -19.87 17.42 10.95
C MET A 84 -18.83 18.07 10.02
N ASN A 85 -18.05 17.25 9.32
CA ASN A 85 -16.99 17.67 8.42
C ASN A 85 -17.01 16.83 7.15
N THR A 86 -16.55 17.41 6.04
CA THR A 86 -16.40 16.71 4.77
C THR A 86 -14.96 16.84 4.27
N PRO A 87 -14.32 15.76 3.79
CA PRO A 87 -13.05 15.85 3.11
C PRO A 87 -13.16 16.69 1.83
N LYS A 88 -12.19 17.56 1.58
CA LYS A 88 -12.05 18.32 0.32
C LYS A 88 -10.98 17.75 -0.58
N SER A 89 -9.82 17.52 0.00
CA SER A 89 -8.65 16.96 -0.67
C SER A 89 -7.82 16.18 0.33
N MET A 90 -7.09 15.22 -0.17
CA MET A 90 -6.13 14.45 0.61
C MET A 90 -4.91 14.18 -0.28
N SER A 91 -3.72 14.36 0.27
CA SER A 91 -2.48 13.85 -0.28
C SER A 91 -1.94 12.74 0.61
N MET A 92 -1.29 11.77 -0.01
CA MET A 92 -0.61 10.71 0.70
C MET A 92 0.70 10.38 -0.01
N ASP A 93 1.78 10.46 0.74
CA ASP A 93 3.09 9.95 0.36
C ASP A 93 3.33 8.62 1.04
N MET A 94 3.74 7.65 0.26
CA MET A 94 3.97 6.29 0.73
C MET A 94 5.36 5.82 0.32
N HIS A 95 6.17 5.53 1.33
CA HIS A 95 7.50 4.92 1.18
C HIS A 95 7.38 3.43 1.49
N MET A 96 7.43 2.60 0.46
CA MET A 96 7.28 1.15 0.58
C MET A 96 8.65 0.47 0.58
N PHE A 97 8.89 -0.35 1.59
CA PHE A 97 10.09 -1.16 1.75
C PHE A 97 9.70 -2.62 1.61
N GLY A 98 10.35 -3.31 0.71
CA GLY A 98 10.12 -4.73 0.45
C GLY A 98 11.40 -5.54 0.58
N MET A 99 11.25 -6.77 1.06
CA MET A 99 12.29 -7.79 1.06
C MET A 99 11.69 -9.07 0.47
N MET A 100 12.43 -9.71 -0.41
CA MET A 100 12.06 -10.99 -1.01
C MET A 100 13.18 -11.99 -0.81
N TYR A 101 12.80 -13.25 -0.58
CA TYR A 101 13.72 -14.38 -0.48
C TYR A 101 13.13 -15.60 -1.17
N ALA A 102 13.89 -16.22 -2.03
CA ALA A 102 13.49 -17.43 -2.75
C ALA A 102 14.10 -18.69 -2.13
N PRO A 103 13.37 -19.45 -1.29
CA PRO A 103 13.84 -20.74 -0.80
C PRO A 103 13.95 -21.80 -1.90
N SER A 104 13.22 -21.64 -2.98
CA SER A 104 13.24 -22.52 -4.15
C SER A 104 12.98 -21.72 -5.44
N ASN A 105 13.20 -22.32 -6.61
CA ASN A 105 12.89 -21.68 -7.90
C ASN A 105 11.38 -21.52 -8.17
N ARG A 106 10.52 -22.04 -7.30
CA ARG A 106 9.06 -21.98 -7.44
C ARG A 106 8.39 -21.12 -6.38
N ILE A 107 9.11 -20.75 -5.34
CA ILE A 107 8.54 -20.03 -4.19
C ILE A 107 9.41 -18.84 -3.89
N THR A 108 8.81 -17.66 -3.82
CA THR A 108 9.41 -16.43 -3.32
C THR A 108 8.59 -15.92 -2.14
N LEU A 109 9.22 -15.82 -0.98
CA LEU A 109 8.64 -15.19 0.20
C LEU A 109 8.86 -13.69 0.13
N MET A 110 7.85 -12.92 0.49
CA MET A 110 7.87 -11.46 0.43
C MET A 110 7.43 -10.88 1.77
N LEU A 111 8.15 -9.88 2.22
CA LEU A 111 7.79 -9.07 3.38
C LEU A 111 7.79 -7.61 2.95
N MET A 112 6.74 -6.87 3.28
CA MET A 112 6.61 -5.47 2.90
C MET A 112 6.01 -4.64 4.02
N ASN A 113 6.58 -3.47 4.23
CA ASN A 113 6.03 -2.44 5.11
C ASN A 113 6.05 -1.09 4.39
N SER A 114 5.16 -0.19 4.82
CA SER A 114 5.06 1.15 4.24
C SER A 114 5.10 2.21 5.33
N PHE A 115 5.88 3.26 5.13
CA PHE A 115 5.78 4.48 5.91
C PHE A 115 4.87 5.46 5.15
N LEU A 116 3.85 5.97 5.83
CA LEU A 116 2.78 6.78 5.27
C LEU A 116 2.87 8.20 5.84
N GLU A 117 2.75 9.19 4.98
CA GLU A 117 2.54 10.59 5.34
C GLU A 117 1.26 11.06 4.65
N LYS A 118 0.29 11.49 5.45
CA LYS A 118 -1.04 11.85 4.99
C LYS A 118 -1.38 13.25 5.44
N GLU A 119 -1.92 14.04 4.52
CA GLU A 119 -2.45 15.35 4.77
C GLU A 119 -3.85 15.46 4.16
N MET A 120 -4.82 15.92 4.94
CA MET A 120 -6.20 16.06 4.49
C MET A 120 -6.75 17.44 4.88
N THR A 121 -7.22 18.15 3.87
CA THR A 121 -8.05 19.35 4.09
C THR A 121 -9.50 18.93 4.24
N GLN A 122 -10.10 19.32 5.35
CA GLN A 122 -11.51 19.12 5.66
C GLN A 122 -12.25 20.48 5.72
N GLN A 123 -13.54 20.43 5.45
CA GLN A 123 -14.43 21.59 5.63
C GLN A 123 -15.47 21.28 6.69
N ARG A 124 -15.64 22.19 7.65
CA ARG A 124 -16.70 22.11 8.65
C ARG A 124 -18.07 22.38 8.04
N MET A 125 -19.11 21.86 8.70
CA MET A 125 -20.49 22.20 8.40
C MET A 125 -20.69 23.74 8.50
N ARG A 126 -21.56 24.29 7.63
CA ARG A 126 -21.83 25.73 7.58
C ARG A 126 -22.31 26.28 8.91
N MET A 127 -23.17 25.56 9.64
CA MET A 127 -23.63 25.94 10.99
C MET A 127 -22.50 25.99 12.03
N ALA A 128 -21.37 25.33 11.79
CA ALA A 128 -20.17 25.34 12.61
C ALA A 128 -19.08 26.26 12.05
N GLY A 129 -19.47 27.27 11.22
CA GLY A 129 -18.56 28.28 10.66
C GLY A 129 -18.03 28.03 9.26
N GLY A 130 -18.27 26.83 8.67
CA GLY A 130 -17.91 26.54 7.27
C GLY A 130 -16.41 26.57 6.92
N ALA A 131 -15.53 26.81 7.89
CA ALA A 131 -14.10 26.98 7.67
C ALA A 131 -13.40 25.66 7.28
N ASN A 132 -12.33 25.79 6.51
CA ASN A 132 -11.43 24.67 6.24
C ASN A 132 -10.42 24.52 7.39
N PHE A 133 -9.96 23.29 7.59
CA PHE A 133 -8.85 22.98 8.48
C PHE A 133 -8.12 21.74 7.96
N ASP A 134 -6.84 21.63 8.28
CA ASP A 134 -5.98 20.55 7.85
C ASP A 134 -5.72 19.58 9.02
N VAL A 135 -5.63 18.30 8.69
CA VAL A 135 -5.24 17.24 9.62
C VAL A 135 -4.16 16.40 8.97
N ASN A 136 -3.16 16.04 9.75
CA ASN A 136 -2.00 15.29 9.31
C ASN A 136 -1.83 14.00 10.12
N SER A 137 -1.34 12.96 9.49
CA SER A 137 -0.90 11.75 10.18
C SER A 137 0.29 11.14 9.47
N SER A 138 1.20 10.56 10.23
CA SER A 138 2.34 9.83 9.67
C SER A 138 2.67 8.59 10.50
N GLY A 139 3.38 7.65 9.90
CA GLY A 139 3.90 6.45 10.56
C GLY A 139 3.79 5.20 9.71
N PHE A 140 4.26 4.09 10.28
CA PHE A 140 4.21 2.81 9.60
C PHE A 140 2.78 2.30 9.47
N GLY A 141 2.51 1.70 8.31
CA GLY A 141 1.29 0.95 8.01
C GLY A 141 1.37 -0.50 8.47
N ASP A 142 0.44 -1.30 8.00
CA ASP A 142 0.39 -2.72 8.30
C ASP A 142 1.52 -3.48 7.59
N LEU A 143 2.12 -4.42 8.31
CA LEU A 143 3.13 -5.32 7.77
C LEU A 143 2.45 -6.40 6.93
N LYS A 144 2.90 -6.55 5.69
CA LYS A 144 2.40 -7.56 4.75
C LYS A 144 3.43 -8.66 4.56
N ALA A 145 3.00 -9.90 4.72
CA ALA A 145 3.80 -11.09 4.43
C ALA A 145 3.09 -11.94 3.39
N SER A 146 3.80 -12.40 2.37
CA SER A 146 3.21 -13.20 1.31
C SER A 146 4.18 -14.21 0.72
N ALA A 147 3.62 -15.22 0.06
CA ALA A 147 4.35 -16.20 -0.71
C ALA A 147 3.84 -16.18 -2.16
N LEU A 148 4.73 -15.95 -3.09
CA LEU A 148 4.50 -16.08 -4.51
C LEU A 148 4.93 -17.48 -4.96
N ILE A 149 4.05 -18.18 -5.64
CA ILE A 149 4.23 -19.59 -6.04
C ILE A 149 4.05 -19.69 -7.54
N THR A 150 5.07 -20.15 -8.24
CA THR A 150 4.97 -20.47 -9.67
C THR A 150 4.16 -21.75 -9.85
N LEU A 151 3.07 -21.67 -10.60
CA LEU A 151 2.21 -22.80 -10.97
C LEU A 151 2.71 -23.45 -12.26
N LEU A 152 2.90 -22.63 -13.29
CA LEU A 152 3.41 -23.01 -14.60
C LEU A 152 4.53 -22.05 -15.00
N ASN A 153 5.58 -22.60 -15.58
CA ASN A 153 6.68 -21.84 -16.15
C ASN A 153 7.16 -22.55 -17.41
N GLU A 154 6.57 -22.21 -18.53
CA GLU A 154 6.91 -22.70 -19.85
C GLU A 154 7.50 -21.57 -20.70
N THR A 155 8.07 -21.91 -21.86
CA THR A 155 8.81 -20.94 -22.70
C THR A 155 8.02 -19.67 -23.02
N ASN A 156 6.71 -19.82 -23.18
CA ASN A 156 5.83 -18.72 -23.62
C ASN A 156 4.72 -18.39 -22.61
N TRP A 157 4.61 -19.11 -21.50
CA TRP A 157 3.53 -18.98 -20.57
C TRP A 157 3.99 -19.14 -19.13
N GLU A 158 3.78 -18.13 -18.33
CA GLU A 158 4.11 -18.13 -16.92
C GLU A 158 2.87 -17.80 -16.09
N ASN A 159 2.53 -18.68 -15.15
CA ASN A 159 1.44 -18.46 -14.19
C ASN A 159 1.98 -18.55 -12.78
N SER A 160 1.59 -17.58 -11.98
CA SER A 160 1.92 -17.57 -10.57
C SER A 160 0.71 -17.19 -9.71
N PHE A 161 0.74 -17.65 -8.48
CA PHE A 161 -0.25 -17.37 -7.45
C PHE A 161 0.45 -16.78 -6.24
N LEU A 162 -0.08 -15.67 -5.73
CA LEU A 162 0.39 -15.07 -4.50
C LEU A 162 -0.68 -15.19 -3.43
N LEU A 163 -0.28 -15.70 -2.27
CA LEU A 163 -1.08 -15.69 -1.04
C LEU A 163 -0.38 -14.85 0.00
N GLY A 164 -1.10 -13.92 0.61
CA GLY A 164 -0.55 -13.03 1.61
C GLY A 164 -1.49 -12.73 2.76
N VAL A 165 -0.89 -12.24 3.83
CA VAL A 165 -1.57 -11.77 5.02
C VAL A 165 -1.07 -10.36 5.36
N SER A 166 -1.98 -9.50 5.78
CA SER A 166 -1.69 -8.19 6.36
C SER A 166 -1.86 -8.28 7.86
N LEU A 167 -0.83 -7.87 8.61
CA LEU A 167 -0.82 -7.87 10.06
C LEU A 167 -1.13 -6.46 10.55
N PRO A 168 -2.04 -6.27 11.52
CA PRO A 168 -2.47 -4.97 12.01
C PRO A 168 -1.41 -4.29 12.89
N THR A 169 -0.24 -4.01 12.32
CA THR A 169 0.87 -3.34 13.00
C THR A 169 0.81 -1.81 12.89
N GLY A 170 0.04 -1.30 11.93
CA GLY A 170 -0.21 0.12 11.77
C GLY A 170 -1.14 0.68 12.84
N SER A 171 -0.93 1.92 13.21
CA SER A 171 -1.76 2.57 14.24
C SER A 171 -3.17 2.85 13.73
N ILE A 172 -4.17 2.53 14.55
CA ILE A 172 -5.59 2.87 14.36
C ILE A 172 -6.08 3.95 15.33
N ASP A 173 -5.18 4.55 16.11
CA ASP A 173 -5.49 5.62 17.07
C ASP A 173 -4.67 6.89 16.80
N LYS A 174 -4.47 7.21 15.53
CA LYS A 174 -3.85 8.49 15.16
C LYS A 174 -4.75 9.63 15.55
N ARG A 175 -4.16 10.59 16.28
CA ARG A 175 -4.83 11.76 16.81
C ARG A 175 -4.19 13.01 16.25
N GLY A 176 -4.99 14.06 16.14
CA GLY A 176 -4.54 15.33 15.61
C GLY A 176 -5.37 16.50 16.13
N ARG A 177 -4.89 17.68 15.79
CA ARG A 177 -5.58 18.92 16.11
C ARG A 177 -6.75 19.11 15.14
N THR A 178 -7.91 19.37 15.70
CA THR A 178 -9.12 19.78 14.96
C THR A 178 -9.70 21.03 15.59
N PRO A 179 -10.63 21.73 14.94
CA PRO A 179 -11.30 22.88 15.55
C PRO A 179 -12.10 22.55 16.83
N ALA A 180 -12.39 21.30 17.09
CA ALA A 180 -13.10 20.86 18.28
C ALA A 180 -12.17 20.56 19.46
N SER A 181 -10.96 20.07 19.19
CA SER A 181 -9.99 19.68 20.22
C SER A 181 -8.59 19.54 19.64
N ASN A 182 -7.58 19.75 20.45
CA ASN A 182 -6.17 19.53 20.07
C ASN A 182 -5.77 18.06 20.04
N ASN A 183 -6.62 17.13 20.51
CA ASN A 183 -6.32 15.70 20.61
C ASN A 183 -7.53 14.84 20.17
N THR A 184 -8.06 15.09 19.00
CA THR A 184 -9.16 14.33 18.43
C THR A 184 -8.63 13.11 17.71
N ARG A 185 -9.25 11.94 17.91
CA ARG A 185 -8.99 10.76 17.06
C ARG A 185 -9.41 11.10 15.62
N LEU A 186 -8.48 10.94 14.70
CA LEU A 186 -8.71 11.26 13.30
C LEU A 186 -9.59 10.18 12.65
N GLY A 187 -10.30 10.55 11.59
CA GLY A 187 -11.13 9.65 10.81
C GLY A 187 -10.33 8.47 10.22
N TYR A 188 -11.04 7.41 9.85
CA TYR A 188 -10.43 6.16 9.38
C TYR A 188 -9.42 6.37 8.25
N GLY A 189 -9.71 7.22 7.26
CA GLY A 189 -8.79 7.51 6.15
C GLY A 189 -7.44 8.08 6.59
N MET A 190 -7.35 8.67 7.79
CA MET A 190 -6.12 9.21 8.38
C MET A 190 -5.40 8.20 9.29
N GLN A 191 -5.97 7.02 9.53
CA GLN A 191 -5.31 5.96 10.27
C GLN A 191 -4.28 5.26 9.37
N ASN A 192 -3.18 4.76 9.96
CA ASN A 192 -2.10 4.14 9.20
C ASN A 192 -2.30 2.63 9.03
N GLY A 193 -3.03 1.98 9.92
CA GLY A 193 -3.37 0.57 9.85
C GLY A 193 -4.86 0.33 9.65
N THR A 194 -5.23 -0.90 9.31
CA THR A 194 -6.60 -1.37 9.20
C THR A 194 -7.18 -1.78 10.55
N GLY A 195 -6.32 -2.25 11.47
CA GLY A 195 -6.71 -2.82 12.75
C GLY A 195 -7.23 -4.26 12.66
N THR A 196 -7.20 -4.85 11.49
CA THR A 196 -7.66 -6.22 11.20
C THR A 196 -6.57 -7.06 10.56
N TYR A 197 -6.68 -8.38 10.73
CA TYR A 197 -5.91 -9.33 9.94
C TYR A 197 -6.64 -9.53 8.62
N ASP A 198 -5.98 -9.19 7.52
CA ASP A 198 -6.56 -9.34 6.21
C ASP A 198 -5.77 -10.38 5.41
N THR A 199 -6.46 -11.24 4.68
CA THR A 199 -5.85 -12.15 3.70
C THR A 199 -6.08 -11.60 2.31
N TYR A 200 -5.10 -11.74 1.46
CA TYR A 200 -5.21 -11.35 0.06
C TYR A 200 -4.55 -12.40 -0.82
N PHE A 201 -5.09 -12.57 -2.00
CA PHE A 201 -4.50 -13.42 -3.00
C PHE A 201 -4.57 -12.80 -4.38
N LEU A 202 -3.68 -13.26 -5.23
CA LEU A 202 -3.46 -12.67 -6.53
C LEU A 202 -3.06 -13.78 -7.50
N ILE A 203 -3.59 -13.71 -8.71
CA ILE A 203 -3.24 -14.59 -9.81
C ILE A 203 -2.57 -13.75 -10.88
N ASN A 204 -1.38 -14.17 -11.28
CA ASN A 204 -0.68 -13.60 -12.43
C ASN A 204 -0.71 -14.58 -13.59
N ASN A 205 -0.90 -14.04 -14.77
CA ASN A 205 -0.78 -14.74 -16.02
C ASN A 205 0.07 -13.89 -16.97
N LEU A 206 1.16 -14.44 -17.46
CA LEU A 206 2.08 -13.77 -18.38
C LEU A 206 2.26 -14.62 -19.63
N ASN A 207 1.96 -14.06 -20.79
CA ASN A 207 2.14 -14.66 -22.09
C ASN A 207 3.23 -13.93 -22.88
N THR A 208 4.14 -14.69 -23.47
CA THR A 208 5.17 -14.16 -24.39
C THR A 208 4.82 -14.56 -25.82
N ILE A 209 4.57 -13.58 -26.67
CA ILE A 209 4.26 -13.77 -28.10
C ILE A 209 5.34 -13.01 -28.87
N ASP A 210 6.28 -13.76 -29.48
CA ASP A 210 7.47 -13.21 -30.14
C ASP A 210 8.28 -12.28 -29.22
N LYS A 211 8.21 -10.99 -29.47
CA LYS A 211 8.89 -9.91 -28.72
C LYS A 211 7.97 -9.21 -27.71
N PHE A 212 6.69 -9.57 -27.67
CA PHE A 212 5.72 -8.93 -26.79
C PHE A 212 5.43 -9.81 -25.56
N LYS A 213 5.39 -9.19 -24.40
CA LYS A 213 4.90 -9.80 -23.18
C LYS A 213 3.58 -9.15 -22.80
N ILE A 214 2.53 -9.98 -22.68
CA ILE A 214 1.19 -9.55 -22.28
C ILE A 214 0.88 -10.24 -20.97
N GLY A 215 0.62 -9.47 -19.93
CA GLY A 215 0.29 -9.97 -18.61
C GLY A 215 -1.01 -9.41 -18.08
N GLU A 216 -1.68 -10.22 -17.29
CA GLU A 216 -2.83 -9.82 -16.48
C GLU A 216 -2.61 -10.22 -15.02
N GLN A 217 -3.15 -9.42 -14.12
CA GLN A 217 -3.08 -9.64 -12.70
C GLN A 217 -4.46 -9.39 -12.08
N ILE A 218 -4.98 -10.40 -11.38
CA ILE A 218 -6.28 -10.34 -10.70
C ILE A 218 -6.05 -10.40 -9.21
N HIS A 219 -6.55 -9.41 -8.48
CA HIS A 219 -6.45 -9.28 -7.02
C HIS A 219 -7.81 -9.59 -6.36
N PHE A 220 -7.76 -10.30 -5.24
CA PHE A 220 -8.92 -10.65 -4.41
C PHE A 220 -8.65 -10.35 -2.95
#